data_c2c28ddc62788c6b56a6665561837d14
#
_entry.id   c2c28ddc62788c6b56a6665561837d14
#
_cell.length_a   1.000
_cell.length_b   1.000
_cell.length_c   1.000
_cell.angle_alpha   90.00
_cell.angle_beta   90.00
_cell.angle_gamma   90.00
#
_symmetry.space_group_name_H-M   'P 1'
#
loop_
_entity.id
_entity.type
_entity.pdbx_description
1 polymer ?
#
loop_
_entity_poly.entity_id
_entity_poly.type
_entity_poly.pdbx_seq_one_letter_code
_entity_poly.pdbx_strand_id
1 'polypeptide(L)'
;MAKTESQLEIYKIILGRKTVRQIIKEKERIEGVVDDTTLFNRLFSRILIELTQDAAWHSDRTKVGLSLLSNEEEEVNQILTAHSSQNLIEGYIDGGQYDKIRVAAEMNNVSEKTILGRNKMIASRFYLYLHLPLDSNIGLLFLERKTGQNIKSAIELLMSDILRTNHHIKLERYVPQPLI
;
A
#
# COMPACT_ATOMS: atom_id res chain seq x y z
N MET A 1 9.56 14.79 -24.70
CA MET A 1 9.42 14.23 -23.35
C MET A 1 7.96 13.86 -23.15
N ALA A 2 7.65 12.57 -23.03
CA ALA A 2 6.31 12.15 -22.65
C ALA A 2 6.05 12.61 -21.22
N LYS A 3 5.05 13.49 -21.02
CA LYS A 3 4.56 13.83 -19.70
C LYS A 3 4.09 12.53 -19.05
N THR A 4 4.71 12.13 -17.96
CA THR A 4 4.21 11.05 -17.11
C THR A 4 2.96 11.60 -16.44
N GLU A 5 1.79 11.33 -17.02
CA GLU A 5 0.53 11.74 -16.42
C GLU A 5 0.29 10.83 -15.21
N SER A 6 0.33 11.43 -14.06
CA SER A 6 -0.11 10.83 -12.81
C SER A 6 -1.61 11.03 -12.69
N GLN A 7 -2.34 9.95 -12.41
CA GLN A 7 -3.78 9.95 -12.22
C GLN A 7 -4.10 9.40 -10.83
N LEU A 8 -5.07 9.99 -10.16
CA LEU A 8 -5.60 9.47 -8.91
C LEU A 8 -6.81 8.57 -9.23
N GLU A 9 -6.72 7.32 -8.88
CA GLU A 9 -7.81 6.35 -9.00
C GLU A 9 -8.45 6.08 -7.64
N ILE A 10 -9.76 5.93 -7.62
CA ILE A 10 -10.54 5.66 -6.41
C ILE A 10 -11.01 4.21 -6.44
N TYR A 11 -10.79 3.51 -5.35
CA TYR A 11 -11.23 2.13 -5.17
C TYR A 11 -12.08 2.00 -3.91
N LYS A 12 -13.12 1.20 -4.01
CA LYS A 12 -13.87 0.67 -2.88
C LYS A 12 -13.16 -0.56 -2.37
N ILE A 13 -12.87 -0.60 -1.08
CA ILE A 13 -12.29 -1.75 -0.42
C ILE A 13 -13.42 -2.57 0.17
N ILE A 14 -13.52 -3.84 -0.19
CA ILE A 14 -14.55 -4.75 0.32
C ILE A 14 -13.87 -5.81 1.18
N LEU A 15 -14.18 -5.81 2.48
CA LEU A 15 -13.59 -6.69 3.49
C LEU A 15 -14.37 -7.99 3.71
N GLY A 16 -15.47 -8.18 3.02
CA GLY A 16 -16.37 -9.31 3.22
C GLY A 16 -17.45 -9.01 4.25
N ARG A 17 -17.71 -9.93 5.20
CA ARG A 17 -18.81 -9.80 6.15
C ARG A 17 -18.45 -9.10 7.45
N LYS A 18 -17.18 -9.07 7.82
CA LYS A 18 -16.70 -8.51 9.08
C LYS A 18 -16.30 -7.06 8.92
N THR A 19 -16.59 -6.25 9.94
CA THR A 19 -16.10 -4.87 10.02
C THR A 19 -14.61 -4.84 10.32
N VAL A 20 -13.96 -3.70 10.05
CA VAL A 20 -12.54 -3.48 10.39
C VAL A 20 -12.29 -3.76 11.88
N ARG A 21 -13.17 -3.26 12.77
CA ARG A 21 -13.12 -3.48 14.22
C ARG A 21 -13.10 -4.97 14.57
N GLN A 22 -14.02 -5.73 14.01
CA GLN A 22 -14.11 -7.17 14.26
C GLN A 22 -12.84 -7.90 13.83
N ILE A 23 -12.33 -7.59 12.65
CA ILE A 23 -11.11 -8.18 12.11
C ILE A 23 -9.91 -7.90 13.01
N ILE A 24 -9.71 -6.63 13.42
CA ILE A 24 -8.57 -6.26 14.27
C ILE A 24 -8.67 -6.94 15.63
N LYS A 25 -9.85 -6.92 16.28
CA LYS A 25 -10.05 -7.56 17.59
C LYS A 25 -9.74 -9.05 17.56
N GLU A 26 -10.22 -9.76 16.56
CA GLU A 26 -9.95 -11.20 16.42
C GLU A 26 -8.46 -11.49 16.24
N LYS A 27 -7.80 -10.71 15.40
CA LYS A 27 -6.37 -10.89 15.12
C LYS A 27 -5.47 -10.60 16.28
N GLU A 28 -5.74 -9.51 16.97
CA GLU A 28 -4.97 -9.08 18.13
C GLU A 28 -5.41 -9.82 19.41
N ARG A 29 -6.41 -10.71 19.31
CA ARG A 29 -7.02 -11.40 20.46
C ARG A 29 -7.42 -10.43 21.57
N ILE A 30 -8.04 -9.29 21.15
CA ILE A 30 -8.44 -8.24 22.09
C ILE A 30 -9.80 -8.63 22.68
N GLU A 31 -9.80 -8.90 23.96
CA GLU A 31 -11.00 -9.07 24.76
C GLU A 31 -11.37 -7.76 25.45
N GLY A 32 -12.67 -7.42 25.47
CA GLY A 32 -13.15 -6.23 26.14
C GLY A 32 -13.23 -4.97 25.26
N VAL A 33 -13.32 -3.82 25.93
CA VAL A 33 -13.50 -2.51 25.29
C VAL A 33 -12.14 -1.84 25.11
N VAL A 34 -11.83 -1.48 23.87
CA VAL A 34 -10.67 -0.68 23.52
C VAL A 34 -11.16 0.52 22.74
N ASP A 35 -10.61 1.70 23.01
CA ASP A 35 -10.95 2.92 22.28
C ASP A 35 -10.53 2.85 20.81
N ASP A 36 -11.25 3.61 19.99
CA ASP A 36 -11.14 3.57 18.55
C ASP A 36 -9.75 4.01 18.05
N THR A 37 -9.19 5.02 18.69
CA THR A 37 -7.85 5.53 18.34
C THR A 37 -6.78 4.46 18.55
N THR A 38 -6.80 3.80 19.71
CA THR A 38 -5.87 2.72 20.02
C THR A 38 -6.04 1.56 19.04
N LEU A 39 -7.27 1.20 18.72
CA LEU A 39 -7.55 0.09 17.80
C LEU A 39 -7.05 0.40 16.38
N PHE A 40 -7.29 1.61 15.89
CA PHE A 40 -6.82 2.02 14.56
C PHE A 40 -5.30 2.13 14.50
N ASN A 41 -4.65 2.62 15.58
CA ASN A 41 -3.20 2.67 15.66
C ASN A 41 -2.55 1.29 15.61
N ARG A 42 -3.19 0.26 16.14
CA ARG A 42 -2.71 -1.13 16.00
C ARG A 42 -2.74 -1.60 14.55
N LEU A 43 -3.81 -1.28 13.82
CA LEU A 43 -3.87 -1.56 12.37
C LEU A 43 -2.74 -0.86 11.63
N PHE A 44 -2.55 0.43 11.89
CA PHE A 44 -1.51 1.22 11.26
C PHE A 44 -0.10 0.66 11.57
N SER A 45 0.15 0.31 12.82
CA SER A 45 1.43 -0.30 13.23
C SER A 45 1.72 -1.60 12.47
N ARG A 46 0.70 -2.41 12.19
CA ARG A 46 0.88 -3.62 11.38
C ARG A 46 1.25 -3.30 9.93
N ILE A 47 0.58 -2.30 9.35
CA ILE A 47 0.92 -1.84 8.00
C ILE A 47 2.38 -1.38 7.95
N LEU A 48 2.81 -0.58 8.94
CA LEU A 48 4.19 -0.12 9.04
C LEU A 48 5.18 -1.28 9.18
N ILE A 49 4.89 -2.26 10.05
CA ILE A 49 5.76 -3.42 10.25
C ILE A 49 5.98 -4.16 8.91
N GLU A 50 4.93 -4.41 8.15
CA GLU A 50 5.04 -5.10 6.85
C GLU A 50 5.84 -4.31 5.81
N LEU A 51 5.76 -2.97 5.86
CA LEU A 51 6.38 -2.10 4.88
C LEU A 51 7.80 -1.61 5.26
N THR A 52 8.21 -1.79 6.51
CA THR A 52 9.52 -1.33 7.03
C THR A 52 10.47 -2.46 7.38
N GLN A 53 10.14 -3.71 7.07
CA GLN A 53 11.06 -4.84 7.24
C GLN A 53 12.28 -4.70 6.33
N ASP A 54 13.39 -5.34 6.70
CA ASP A 54 14.62 -5.37 5.91
C ASP A 54 14.40 -5.93 4.50
N ALA A 55 13.46 -6.87 4.37
CA ALA A 55 12.98 -7.35 3.07
C ALA A 55 11.67 -6.65 2.71
N ALA A 56 11.61 -6.06 1.51
CA ALA A 56 10.36 -5.51 1.01
C ALA A 56 9.25 -6.58 0.99
N TRP A 57 8.04 -6.20 1.40
CA TRP A 57 6.89 -7.06 1.19
C TRP A 57 6.74 -7.33 -0.32
N HIS A 58 6.50 -8.56 -0.71
CA HIS A 58 6.40 -8.91 -2.13
C HIS A 58 5.37 -10.00 -2.38
N SER A 59 4.86 -10.04 -3.58
CA SER A 59 3.95 -11.06 -4.06
C SER A 59 4.51 -11.76 -5.29
N ASP A 60 4.71 -13.05 -5.20
CA ASP A 60 5.13 -13.87 -6.34
C ASP A 60 4.08 -13.91 -7.45
N ARG A 61 2.81 -13.69 -7.11
CA ARG A 61 1.72 -13.65 -8.08
C ARG A 61 1.79 -12.40 -8.96
N THR A 62 2.07 -11.24 -8.39
CA THR A 62 2.10 -9.96 -9.11
C THR A 62 3.50 -9.56 -9.59
N LYS A 63 4.54 -10.18 -9.00
CA LYS A 63 5.95 -9.78 -9.18
C LYS A 63 6.17 -8.29 -8.85
N VAL A 64 5.44 -7.80 -7.85
CA VAL A 64 5.55 -6.43 -7.33
C VAL A 64 5.93 -6.49 -5.86
N GLY A 65 6.94 -5.71 -5.49
CA GLY A 65 7.32 -5.44 -4.10
C GLY A 65 6.76 -4.10 -3.63
N LEU A 66 6.50 -4.00 -2.34
CA LEU A 66 6.06 -2.79 -1.64
C LEU A 66 6.95 -2.55 -0.42
N SER A 67 7.28 -1.29 -0.16
CA SER A 67 8.08 -0.89 1.00
C SER A 67 7.87 0.59 1.31
N LEU A 68 8.41 1.05 2.43
CA LEU A 68 8.62 2.47 2.71
C LEU A 68 10.14 2.71 2.65
N LEU A 69 10.60 3.24 1.53
CA LEU A 69 12.03 3.54 1.33
C LEU A 69 12.27 4.97 1.80
N SER A 70 12.65 5.13 3.07
CA SER A 70 13.15 6.41 3.56
C SER A 70 14.56 6.65 3.02
N ASN A 71 14.85 7.87 2.60
CA ASN A 71 16.23 8.33 2.48
C ASN A 71 16.72 8.80 3.87
N GLU A 72 18.01 9.07 4.01
CA GLU A 72 18.64 9.44 5.29
C GLU A 72 18.03 10.70 5.95
N GLU A 73 17.25 11.49 5.20
CA GLU A 73 16.66 12.76 5.63
C GLU A 73 15.16 12.63 6.00
N GLU A 74 14.50 11.53 5.64
CA GLU A 74 13.06 11.34 5.85
C GLU A 74 12.79 10.29 6.93
N GLU A 75 12.04 10.65 7.98
CA GLU A 75 11.50 9.68 8.93
C GLU A 75 10.29 8.96 8.33
N VAL A 76 10.12 7.68 8.67
CA VAL A 76 9.00 6.83 8.17
C VAL A 76 7.63 7.47 8.44
N ASN A 77 7.47 8.12 9.59
CA ASN A 77 6.23 8.81 9.98
C ASN A 77 5.92 10.06 9.11
N GLN A 78 6.91 10.57 8.38
CA GLN A 78 6.71 11.66 7.43
C GLN A 78 6.26 11.13 6.07
N ILE A 79 6.56 9.86 5.77
CA ILE A 79 6.20 9.22 4.50
C ILE A 79 4.75 8.73 4.55
N LEU A 80 4.36 8.06 5.63
CA LEU A 80 3.02 7.52 5.82
C LEU A 80 2.52 7.84 7.23
N THR A 81 1.36 8.47 7.34
CA THR A 81 0.82 8.99 8.60
C THR A 81 -0.60 8.47 8.85
N ALA A 82 -0.92 8.14 10.09
CA ALA A 82 -2.27 7.81 10.52
C ALA A 82 -2.96 9.00 11.20
N HIS A 83 -4.17 9.28 10.76
CA HIS A 83 -5.12 10.17 11.41
C HIS A 83 -6.20 9.32 12.10
N SER A 84 -5.85 8.78 13.27
CA SER A 84 -6.59 7.68 13.91
C SER A 84 -8.02 8.07 14.31
N SER A 85 -8.26 9.33 14.69
CA SER A 85 -9.61 9.83 14.99
C SER A 85 -10.54 9.88 13.77
N GLN A 86 -9.96 9.84 12.56
CA GLN A 86 -10.69 9.86 11.29
C GLN A 86 -10.64 8.50 10.58
N ASN A 87 -10.00 7.49 11.16
CA ASN A 87 -9.78 6.17 10.54
C ASN A 87 -9.09 6.25 9.17
N LEU A 88 -8.09 7.12 9.07
CA LEU A 88 -7.44 7.50 7.83
C LEU A 88 -5.94 7.27 7.91
N ILE A 89 -5.37 6.75 6.82
CA ILE A 89 -3.93 6.66 6.59
C ILE A 89 -3.62 7.39 5.28
N GLU A 90 -2.65 8.29 5.31
CA GLU A 90 -2.28 9.13 4.18
C GLU A 90 -0.78 9.23 4.03
N GLY A 91 -0.31 9.30 2.79
CA GLY A 91 1.09 9.52 2.48
C GLY A 91 1.53 8.80 1.23
N TYR A 92 2.72 8.21 1.28
CA TYR A 92 3.34 7.58 0.13
C TYR A 92 3.74 6.15 0.44
N ILE A 93 3.72 5.32 -0.58
CA ILE A 93 4.24 3.95 -0.58
C ILE A 93 5.16 3.76 -1.79
N ASP A 94 6.26 3.07 -1.58
CA ASP A 94 7.21 2.76 -2.64
C ASP A 94 6.90 1.36 -3.18
N GLY A 95 6.78 1.24 -4.49
CA GLY A 95 6.46 -0.03 -5.13
C GLY A 95 7.12 -0.19 -6.49
N GLY A 96 7.41 -1.40 -6.86
CA GLY A 96 8.05 -1.68 -8.14
C GLY A 96 8.05 -3.15 -8.51
N GLN A 97 8.26 -3.40 -9.79
CA GLN A 97 8.41 -4.76 -10.30
C GLN A 97 9.79 -5.32 -9.97
N TYR A 98 9.83 -6.58 -9.59
CA TYR A 98 11.03 -7.39 -9.46
C TYR A 98 10.97 -8.58 -10.45
N ASP A 99 11.90 -9.53 -10.34
CA ASP A 99 12.01 -10.72 -11.19
C ASP A 99 12.34 -10.40 -12.66
N LYS A 100 12.99 -9.25 -12.89
CA LYS A 100 13.49 -8.85 -14.22
C LYS A 100 14.97 -8.46 -14.12
N ILE A 101 15.76 -8.94 -15.08
CA ILE A 101 17.13 -8.44 -15.25
C ILE A 101 17.04 -7.08 -15.94
N ARG A 102 17.67 -6.08 -15.36
CA ARG A 102 17.71 -4.72 -15.90
C ARG A 102 19.16 -4.26 -15.97
N VAL A 103 19.44 -3.37 -16.90
CA VAL A 103 20.74 -2.72 -17.02
C VAL A 103 20.52 -1.23 -16.76
N ALA A 104 21.19 -0.72 -15.74
CA ALA A 104 21.33 0.71 -15.51
C ALA A 104 22.67 1.16 -16.10
N ALA A 105 22.69 2.30 -16.78
CA ALA A 105 23.91 2.91 -17.31
C ALA A 105 23.92 4.40 -16.97
N GLU A 106 25.09 4.95 -16.76
CA GLU A 106 25.29 6.37 -16.60
C GLU A 106 24.94 7.10 -17.89
N MET A 107 24.15 8.19 -17.82
CA MET A 107 23.74 8.93 -19.00
C MET A 107 24.93 9.55 -19.75
N ASN A 108 25.96 9.93 -19.01
CA ASN A 108 27.18 10.53 -19.58
C ASN A 108 28.25 9.51 -19.95
N ASN A 109 28.09 8.25 -19.52
CA ASN A 109 29.03 7.16 -19.79
C ASN A 109 28.29 5.81 -19.85
N VAL A 110 27.72 5.50 -20.99
CA VAL A 110 26.97 4.24 -21.22
C VAL A 110 27.80 2.97 -21.15
N SER A 111 29.14 3.10 -21.11
CA SER A 111 30.03 1.95 -20.91
C SER A 111 30.05 1.49 -19.45
N GLU A 112 29.73 2.38 -18.49
CA GLU A 112 29.56 2.03 -17.09
C GLU A 112 28.14 1.51 -16.84
N LYS A 113 28.03 0.19 -16.79
CA LYS A 113 26.76 -0.52 -16.66
C LYS A 113 26.68 -1.27 -15.34
N THR A 114 25.56 -1.14 -14.66
CA THR A 114 25.20 -1.97 -13.51
C THR A 114 24.08 -2.92 -13.89
N ILE A 115 24.30 -4.22 -13.72
CA ILE A 115 23.29 -5.24 -13.94
C ILE A 115 22.51 -5.41 -12.64
N LEU A 116 21.20 -5.07 -12.69
CA LEU A 116 20.28 -5.31 -11.59
C LEU A 116 19.68 -6.70 -11.74
N GLY A 117 20.01 -7.58 -10.80
CA GLY A 117 19.50 -8.94 -10.78
C GLY A 117 18.00 -9.02 -10.51
N ARG A 118 17.43 -10.24 -10.65
CA ARG A 118 15.98 -10.49 -10.52
C ARG A 118 15.44 -10.19 -9.12
N ASN A 119 16.25 -10.24 -8.09
CA ASN A 119 15.89 -9.95 -6.70
C ASN A 119 15.90 -8.45 -6.36
N LYS A 120 16.15 -7.59 -7.33
CA LYS A 120 16.15 -6.14 -7.14
C LYS A 120 14.90 -5.51 -7.71
N MET A 121 14.31 -4.63 -6.92
CA MET A 121 13.15 -3.82 -7.27
C MET A 121 13.62 -2.40 -7.62
N ILE A 122 13.12 -1.86 -8.72
CA ILE A 122 13.21 -0.42 -8.98
C ILE A 122 11.88 0.17 -8.56
N ALA A 123 11.89 0.82 -7.42
CA ALA A 123 10.68 1.39 -6.83
C ALA A 123 10.38 2.77 -7.39
N SER A 124 9.10 3.05 -7.51
CA SER A 124 8.55 4.40 -7.67
C SER A 124 7.67 4.71 -6.48
N ARG A 125 7.60 5.95 -6.09
CA ARG A 125 6.77 6.43 -4.99
C ARG A 125 5.36 6.75 -5.49
N PHE A 126 4.33 6.24 -4.79
CA PHE A 126 2.92 6.41 -5.12
C PHE A 126 2.20 7.07 -3.95
N TYR A 127 1.37 8.06 -4.23
CA TYR A 127 0.47 8.63 -3.23
C TYR A 127 -0.65 7.64 -2.90
N LEU A 128 -0.96 7.56 -1.60
CA LEU A 128 -1.98 6.69 -1.03
C LEU A 128 -2.81 7.47 -0.02
N TYR A 129 -4.13 7.35 -0.10
CA TYR A 129 -5.08 7.80 0.91
C TYR A 129 -6.04 6.65 1.18
N LEU A 130 -6.00 6.11 2.40
CA LEU A 130 -6.71 4.92 2.80
C LEU A 130 -7.64 5.24 3.96
N HIS A 131 -8.96 5.20 3.73
CA HIS A 131 -9.99 5.40 4.74
C HIS A 131 -10.66 4.06 5.07
N LEU A 132 -10.52 3.63 6.32
CA LEU A 132 -11.03 2.36 6.85
C LEU A 132 -11.87 2.59 8.10
N PRO A 133 -13.16 2.96 7.96
CA PRO A 133 -14.05 3.14 9.11
C PRO A 133 -14.14 1.85 9.93
N LEU A 134 -13.92 1.93 11.25
CA LEU A 134 -13.85 0.76 12.13
C LEU A 134 -15.12 -0.08 12.12
N ASP A 135 -16.28 0.55 12.03
CA ASP A 135 -17.60 -0.11 12.10
C ASP A 135 -18.19 -0.41 10.72
N SER A 136 -17.35 -0.37 9.67
CA SER A 136 -17.72 -0.73 8.30
C SER A 136 -16.91 -1.92 7.80
N ASN A 137 -17.50 -2.67 6.89
CA ASN A 137 -16.81 -3.66 6.08
C ASN A 137 -16.41 -3.13 4.70
N ILE A 138 -16.57 -1.83 4.50
CA ILE A 138 -16.23 -1.12 3.27
C ILE A 138 -15.33 0.06 3.63
N GLY A 139 -14.22 0.18 2.91
CA GLY A 139 -13.32 1.32 2.96
C GLY A 139 -13.16 1.98 1.61
N LEU A 140 -12.35 3.04 1.56
CA LEU A 140 -11.98 3.75 0.35
C LEU A 140 -10.46 3.84 0.25
N LEU A 141 -9.96 3.62 -0.95
CA LEU A 141 -8.56 3.80 -1.30
C LEU A 141 -8.46 4.77 -2.49
N PHE A 142 -7.74 5.86 -2.29
CA PHE A 142 -7.26 6.71 -3.36
C PHE A 142 -5.81 6.33 -3.61
N LEU A 143 -5.51 5.96 -4.84
CA LEU A 143 -4.19 5.49 -5.22
C LEU A 143 -3.70 6.18 -6.47
N GLU A 144 -2.51 6.74 -6.40
CA GLU A 144 -1.84 7.27 -7.58
C GLU A 144 -1.52 6.14 -8.56
N ARG A 145 -1.85 6.38 -9.83
CA ARG A 145 -1.47 5.53 -10.95
C ARG A 145 -0.46 6.24 -11.81
N LYS A 146 0.62 5.54 -12.13
CA LYS A 146 1.65 6.01 -13.05
C LYS A 146 1.67 5.15 -14.30
N THR A 147 1.95 5.77 -15.45
CA THR A 147 2.02 5.06 -16.74
C THR A 147 3.03 3.91 -16.66
N GLY A 148 2.60 2.72 -17.06
CA GLY A 148 3.44 1.52 -17.07
C GLY A 148 3.73 0.89 -15.70
N GLN A 149 3.17 1.44 -14.62
CA GLN A 149 3.35 0.92 -13.27
C GLN A 149 2.01 0.79 -12.56
N ASN A 150 1.71 -0.40 -12.06
CA ASN A 150 0.47 -0.68 -11.33
C ASN A 150 0.78 -1.48 -10.08
N ILE A 151 0.51 -0.87 -8.92
CA ILE A 151 0.69 -1.50 -7.61
C ILE A 151 -0.65 -1.90 -6.96
N LYS A 152 -1.79 -1.65 -7.61
CA LYS A 152 -3.13 -1.93 -7.08
C LYS A 152 -3.28 -3.37 -6.57
N SER A 153 -2.91 -4.35 -7.41
CA SER A 153 -3.04 -5.76 -7.05
C SER A 153 -2.10 -6.17 -5.92
N ALA A 154 -0.94 -5.54 -5.82
CA ALA A 154 -0.02 -5.76 -4.70
C ALA A 154 -0.60 -5.19 -3.39
N ILE A 155 -1.20 -3.99 -3.42
CA ILE A 155 -1.88 -3.41 -2.25
C ILE A 155 -3.08 -4.28 -1.82
N GLU A 156 -3.86 -4.80 -2.76
CA GLU A 156 -4.97 -5.71 -2.48
C GLU A 156 -4.48 -6.96 -1.71
N LEU A 157 -3.38 -7.55 -2.15
CA LEU A 157 -2.78 -8.71 -1.49
C LEU A 157 -2.15 -8.35 -0.14
N LEU A 158 -1.42 -7.23 -0.05
CA LEU A 158 -0.87 -6.74 1.22
C LEU A 158 -1.97 -6.53 2.26
N MET A 159 -3.06 -5.87 1.89
CA MET A 159 -4.20 -5.67 2.79
C MET A 159 -4.87 -7.00 3.18
N SER A 160 -4.94 -7.96 2.25
CA SER A 160 -5.45 -9.31 2.55
C SER A 160 -4.56 -10.03 3.56
N ASP A 161 -3.25 -9.90 3.44
CA ASP A 161 -2.29 -10.49 4.39
C ASP A 161 -2.38 -9.82 5.77
N ILE A 162 -2.43 -8.49 5.81
CA ILE A 162 -2.55 -7.73 7.05
C ILE A 162 -3.86 -8.04 7.75
N LEU A 163 -4.97 -7.99 7.09
CA LEU A 163 -6.28 -8.23 7.67
C LEU A 163 -6.64 -9.71 7.75
N ARG A 164 -5.90 -10.62 7.05
CA ARG A 164 -6.08 -12.09 7.04
C ARG A 164 -7.55 -12.50 7.15
N THR A 165 -8.35 -11.99 6.28
CA THR A 165 -9.73 -12.42 6.16
C THR A 165 -9.74 -13.76 5.44
N ASN A 166 -10.63 -14.68 5.80
CA ASN A 166 -10.83 -15.95 5.07
C ASN A 166 -11.28 -15.72 3.62
N HIS A 167 -11.61 -14.48 3.28
CA HIS A 167 -11.98 -14.04 1.94
C HIS A 167 -10.99 -12.97 1.49
N HIS A 168 -10.55 -13.07 0.25
CA HIS A 168 -9.69 -12.04 -0.35
C HIS A 168 -10.39 -10.69 -0.32
N ILE A 169 -9.68 -9.69 0.16
CA ILE A 169 -10.08 -8.30 0.03
C ILE A 169 -10.14 -7.95 -1.45
N LYS A 170 -11.17 -7.23 -1.86
CA LYS A 170 -11.32 -6.77 -3.23
C LYS A 170 -11.22 -5.25 -3.30
N LEU A 171 -10.44 -4.77 -4.25
CA LEU A 171 -10.41 -3.37 -4.65
C LEU A 171 -11.23 -3.21 -5.93
N GLU A 172 -12.44 -2.68 -5.79
CA GLU A 172 -13.32 -2.37 -6.92
C GLU A 172 -13.17 -0.90 -7.31
N ARG A 173 -12.93 -0.62 -8.58
CA ARG A 173 -12.82 0.76 -9.05
C ARG A 173 -14.13 1.50 -8.81
N TYR A 174 -14.05 2.61 -8.10
CA TYR A 174 -15.19 3.49 -7.89
C TYR A 174 -15.26 4.52 -9.01
N VAL A 175 -16.34 4.50 -9.74
CA VAL A 175 -16.65 5.53 -10.75
C VAL A 175 -17.79 6.36 -10.17
N PRO A 176 -17.57 7.63 -9.83
CA PRO A 176 -18.65 8.50 -9.39
C PRO A 176 -19.75 8.53 -10.45
N GLN A 177 -20.99 8.29 -10.04
CA GLN A 177 -22.12 8.48 -10.96
C GLN A 177 -22.28 9.98 -11.18
N PRO A 178 -22.50 10.42 -12.44
CA PRO A 178 -22.81 11.82 -12.70
C PRO A 178 -24.07 12.20 -11.93
N LEU A 179 -24.00 13.33 -11.25
CA LEU A 179 -25.20 13.94 -10.65
C LEU A 179 -26.17 14.24 -11.78
N ILE A 180 -27.29 13.53 -11.80
CA ILE A 180 -28.39 13.76 -12.75
C ILE A 180 -29.21 14.95 -12.23
#